data_7acd9d0393d19375ad364c4abd1d7ac6
#
_entry.id   7acd9d0393d19375ad364c4abd1d7ac6
#
_cell.length_a   1.000
_cell.length_b   1.000
_cell.length_c   1.000
_cell.angle_alpha   90.00
_cell.angle_beta   90.00
_cell.angle_gamma   90.00
#
_symmetry.space_group_name_H-M   'P 1'
#
loop_
_entity.id
_entity.type
_entity.pdbx_description
1 polymer ?
#
loop_
_entity_poly.entity_id
_entity_poly.type
_entity_poly.pdbx_seq_one_letter_code
_entity_poly.pdbx_strand_id
1 'polypeptide(L)'
;MCKFTTIILLSCAFSIFTPQLSAQNADIELLRSINKSSSTGLRDYSRFISNTTTAVAVSTPLVMGVVALFEKNDDLLKNALYVGVSLGVDGAITYSMKEVIRRPRPYPTYPDIKAFESETTMSFPSGHTSLAFTTATALSLKYPKWYVIGPTFFWACSVGYSRMNLGMHYPTDVLAGAVVGSGSAYVTYLVSKWYWKKNNNKKLIGLQAYN
;
A
#
# COMPACT_ATOMS: atom_id res chain seq x y z
N MET A 1 -8.58 13.41 -45.98
CA MET A 1 -8.74 13.42 -44.51
C MET A 1 -8.07 12.23 -43.77
N CYS A 2 -7.90 11.06 -44.38
CA CYS A 2 -7.36 9.87 -43.71
C CYS A 2 -5.84 9.90 -43.36
N LYS A 3 -5.01 10.61 -44.14
CA LYS A 3 -3.55 10.66 -43.90
C LYS A 3 -3.10 11.52 -42.69
N PHE A 4 -3.85 12.55 -42.32
CA PHE A 4 -3.56 13.43 -41.20
C PHE A 4 -3.84 12.75 -39.84
N THR A 5 -4.91 11.96 -39.75
CA THR A 5 -5.30 11.22 -38.54
C THR A 5 -4.27 10.13 -38.20
N THR A 6 -3.70 9.47 -39.22
CA THR A 6 -2.70 8.41 -39.04
C THR A 6 -1.36 8.99 -38.52
N ILE A 7 -0.95 10.17 -38.98
CA ILE A 7 0.29 10.85 -38.55
C ILE A 7 0.16 11.31 -37.09
N ILE A 8 -1.00 11.82 -36.67
CA ILE A 8 -1.25 12.25 -35.28
C ILE A 8 -1.25 11.03 -34.34
N LEU A 9 -1.85 9.91 -34.73
CA LEU A 9 -1.84 8.67 -33.92
C LEU A 9 -0.43 8.06 -33.80
N LEU A 10 0.39 8.11 -34.86
CA LEU A 10 1.80 7.67 -34.79
C LEU A 10 2.65 8.60 -33.94
N SER A 11 2.45 9.91 -33.99
CA SER A 11 3.21 10.87 -33.18
C SER A 11 2.83 10.76 -31.70
N CYS A 12 1.57 10.53 -31.35
CA CYS A 12 1.14 10.24 -29.98
C CYS A 12 1.72 8.92 -29.44
N ALA A 13 1.79 7.87 -30.28
CA ALA A 13 2.38 6.59 -29.89
C ALA A 13 3.90 6.70 -29.64
N PHE A 14 4.61 7.52 -30.42
CA PHE A 14 6.06 7.74 -30.24
C PHE A 14 6.38 8.59 -29.00
N SER A 15 5.50 9.53 -28.63
CA SER A 15 5.67 10.37 -27.43
C SER A 15 5.45 9.61 -26.12
N ILE A 16 4.78 8.47 -26.14
CA ILE A 16 4.55 7.61 -24.98
C ILE A 16 5.77 6.72 -24.70
N PHE A 17 6.62 6.42 -25.71
CA PHE A 17 7.74 5.48 -25.58
C PHE A 17 9.02 6.10 -25.02
N THR A 18 9.29 7.38 -25.27
CA THR A 18 10.53 8.06 -24.83
C THR A 18 10.59 8.37 -23.32
N PRO A 19 9.50 8.74 -22.64
CA PRO A 19 9.55 8.94 -21.18
C PRO A 19 9.73 7.66 -20.37
N GLN A 20 9.34 6.49 -20.89
CA GLN A 20 9.51 5.23 -20.18
C GLN A 20 10.96 4.82 -19.97
N LEU A 21 11.82 5.00 -20.96
CA LEU A 21 13.27 4.69 -20.86
C LEU A 21 13.97 5.61 -19.85
N SER A 22 13.66 6.91 -19.85
CA SER A 22 14.22 7.88 -18.91
C SER A 22 13.72 7.62 -17.48
N ALA A 23 12.46 7.26 -17.30
CA ALA A 23 11.87 6.95 -16.00
C ALA A 23 12.46 5.65 -15.41
N GLN A 24 12.70 4.62 -16.23
CA GLN A 24 13.33 3.37 -15.79
C GLN A 24 14.80 3.59 -15.39
N ASN A 25 15.53 4.44 -16.10
CA ASN A 25 16.89 4.79 -15.72
C ASN A 25 16.97 5.55 -14.41
N ALA A 26 16.08 6.54 -14.20
CA ALA A 26 15.99 7.26 -12.94
C ALA A 26 15.60 6.35 -11.76
N ASP A 27 14.71 5.41 -11.98
CA ASP A 27 14.23 4.44 -11.00
C ASP A 27 15.37 3.55 -10.48
N ILE A 28 16.18 2.98 -11.39
CA ILE A 28 17.32 2.15 -11.00
C ILE A 28 18.48 2.98 -10.42
N GLU A 29 18.74 4.18 -10.93
CA GLU A 29 19.82 5.04 -10.41
C GLU A 29 19.52 5.48 -8.96
N LEU A 30 18.28 5.84 -8.65
CA LEU A 30 17.85 6.17 -7.29
C LEU A 30 17.99 4.94 -6.37
N LEU A 31 17.57 3.76 -6.84
CA LEU A 31 17.76 2.52 -6.09
C LEU A 31 19.22 2.24 -5.81
N ARG A 32 20.11 2.40 -6.82
CA ARG A 32 21.55 2.22 -6.66
C ARG A 32 22.14 3.13 -5.59
N SER A 33 21.75 4.40 -5.58
CA SER A 33 22.25 5.36 -4.60
C SER A 33 21.85 4.96 -3.17
N ILE A 34 20.61 4.51 -2.97
CA ILE A 34 20.08 4.07 -1.65
C ILE A 34 20.75 2.76 -1.20
N ASN A 35 20.86 1.77 -2.11
CA ASN A 35 21.38 0.44 -1.78
C ASN A 35 22.90 0.47 -1.53
N LYS A 36 23.67 1.24 -2.31
CA LYS A 36 25.14 1.39 -2.14
C LYS A 36 25.52 2.17 -0.88
N SER A 37 24.76 3.20 -0.51
CA SER A 37 25.03 4.03 0.67
C SER A 37 24.67 3.36 2.00
N SER A 38 24.14 2.14 1.96
CA SER A 38 23.65 1.41 3.13
C SER A 38 24.78 0.92 4.03
N SER A 39 24.89 1.50 5.23
CA SER A 39 25.72 0.98 6.32
C SER A 39 25.12 -0.30 6.93
N THR A 40 25.91 -1.08 7.66
CA THR A 40 25.41 -2.29 8.35
C THR A 40 24.26 -1.97 9.30
N GLY A 41 24.38 -0.92 10.13
CA GLY A 41 23.32 -0.53 11.05
C GLY A 41 22.03 -0.09 10.34
N LEU A 42 22.13 0.60 9.19
CA LEU A 42 20.96 0.99 8.41
C LEU A 42 20.27 -0.23 7.78
N ARG A 43 21.01 -1.25 7.38
CA ARG A 43 20.46 -2.51 6.89
C ARG A 43 19.73 -3.30 7.97
N ASP A 44 20.32 -3.38 9.17
CA ASP A 44 19.71 -4.07 10.29
C ASP A 44 18.41 -3.37 10.73
N TYR A 45 18.42 -2.04 10.76
CA TYR A 45 17.20 -1.24 10.95
C TYR A 45 16.17 -1.53 9.84
N SER A 46 16.59 -1.54 8.58
CA SER A 46 15.69 -1.80 7.45
C SER A 46 15.07 -3.19 7.51
N ARG A 47 15.83 -4.23 7.89
CA ARG A 47 15.30 -5.57 8.13
C ARG A 47 14.30 -5.60 9.27
N PHE A 48 14.66 -4.99 10.39
CA PHE A 48 13.77 -4.91 11.54
C PHE A 48 12.43 -4.26 11.15
N ILE A 49 12.45 -3.07 10.55
CA ILE A 49 11.24 -2.36 10.13
C ILE A 49 10.44 -3.16 9.09
N SER A 50 11.10 -3.75 8.10
CA SER A 50 10.45 -4.59 7.08
C SER A 50 9.70 -5.76 7.72
N ASN A 51 10.33 -6.45 8.68
CA ASN A 51 9.75 -7.60 9.38
C ASN A 51 8.57 -7.23 10.28
N THR A 52 8.48 -5.97 10.74
CA THR A 52 7.32 -5.51 11.51
C THR A 52 6.05 -5.40 10.68
N THR A 53 6.15 -5.30 9.34
CA THR A 53 5.04 -4.92 8.48
C THR A 53 3.83 -5.84 8.62
N THR A 54 4.00 -7.13 8.40
CA THR A 54 2.90 -8.10 8.50
C THR A 54 2.39 -8.23 9.93
N ALA A 55 3.30 -8.25 10.91
CA ALA A 55 2.94 -8.35 12.32
C ALA A 55 2.06 -7.16 12.75
N VAL A 56 2.48 -5.93 12.47
CA VAL A 56 1.73 -4.71 12.83
C VAL A 56 0.41 -4.64 12.07
N ALA A 57 0.42 -4.89 10.76
CA ALA A 57 -0.79 -4.81 9.95
C ALA A 57 -1.87 -5.80 10.40
N VAL A 58 -1.50 -7.06 10.65
CA VAL A 58 -2.45 -8.09 11.07
C VAL A 58 -2.86 -7.95 12.53
N SER A 59 -1.91 -7.66 13.43
CA SER A 59 -2.25 -7.49 14.86
C SER A 59 -3.15 -6.28 15.13
N THR A 60 -3.06 -5.22 14.34
CA THR A 60 -3.86 -4.01 14.53
C THR A 60 -5.38 -4.30 14.58
N PRO A 61 -6.02 -4.85 13.54
CA PRO A 61 -7.46 -5.15 13.62
C PRO A 61 -7.78 -6.25 14.61
N LEU A 62 -6.89 -7.21 14.84
CA LEU A 62 -7.11 -8.28 15.83
C LEU A 62 -7.17 -7.73 17.27
N VAL A 63 -6.19 -6.93 17.65
CA VAL A 63 -6.16 -6.30 18.98
C VAL A 63 -7.35 -5.36 19.16
N MET A 64 -7.66 -4.53 18.16
CA MET A 64 -8.86 -3.67 18.21
C MET A 64 -10.14 -4.50 18.38
N GLY A 65 -10.26 -5.61 17.68
CA GLY A 65 -11.43 -6.51 17.78
C GLY A 65 -11.54 -7.17 19.15
N VAL A 66 -10.44 -7.68 19.69
CA VAL A 66 -10.39 -8.28 21.02
C VAL A 66 -10.78 -7.26 22.08
N VAL A 67 -10.18 -6.07 22.09
CA VAL A 67 -10.52 -4.99 23.03
C VAL A 67 -12.01 -4.60 22.90
N ALA A 68 -12.52 -4.49 21.67
CA ALA A 68 -13.91 -4.17 21.42
C ALA A 68 -14.90 -5.18 22.04
N LEU A 69 -14.56 -6.47 21.99
CA LEU A 69 -15.36 -7.53 22.60
C LEU A 69 -15.35 -7.46 24.13
N PHE A 70 -14.18 -7.21 24.72
CA PHE A 70 -14.07 -7.07 26.18
C PHE A 70 -14.81 -5.84 26.73
N GLU A 71 -14.68 -4.71 26.01
CA GLU A 71 -15.32 -3.44 26.40
C GLU A 71 -16.79 -3.35 25.95
N LYS A 72 -17.30 -4.34 25.19
CA LYS A 72 -18.62 -4.31 24.54
C LYS A 72 -18.82 -3.04 23.70
N ASN A 73 -17.77 -2.62 23.01
CA ASN A 73 -17.73 -1.38 22.23
C ASN A 73 -17.98 -1.67 20.74
N ASP A 74 -19.23 -1.55 20.30
CA ASP A 74 -19.63 -1.80 18.92
C ASP A 74 -18.93 -0.89 17.90
N ASP A 75 -18.60 0.35 18.26
CA ASP A 75 -17.95 1.26 17.33
C ASP A 75 -16.46 0.91 17.14
N LEU A 76 -15.78 0.45 18.19
CA LEU A 76 -14.44 -0.09 18.08
C LEU A 76 -14.42 -1.38 17.25
N LEU A 77 -15.43 -2.25 17.42
CA LEU A 77 -15.57 -3.46 16.61
C LEU A 77 -15.77 -3.15 15.12
N LYS A 78 -16.63 -2.17 14.79
CA LYS A 78 -16.80 -1.69 13.40
C LYS A 78 -15.50 -1.11 12.83
N ASN A 79 -14.71 -0.42 13.64
CA ASN A 79 -13.41 0.11 13.21
C ASN A 79 -12.40 -1.02 12.99
N ALA A 80 -12.36 -2.04 13.84
CA ALA A 80 -11.53 -3.23 13.65
C ALA A 80 -11.88 -3.97 12.35
N LEU A 81 -13.17 -4.20 12.11
CA LEU A 81 -13.66 -4.80 10.86
C LEU A 81 -13.27 -3.97 9.63
N TYR A 82 -13.40 -2.64 9.71
CA TYR A 82 -13.00 -1.75 8.63
C TYR A 82 -11.50 -1.87 8.32
N VAL A 83 -10.63 -1.88 9.33
CA VAL A 83 -9.18 -2.04 9.13
C VAL A 83 -8.89 -3.40 8.50
N GLY A 84 -9.47 -4.48 9.03
CA GLY A 84 -9.27 -5.85 8.51
C GLY A 84 -9.73 -5.99 7.04
N VAL A 85 -10.91 -5.45 6.71
CA VAL A 85 -11.41 -5.46 5.32
C VAL A 85 -10.51 -4.62 4.40
N SER A 86 -10.01 -3.48 4.87
CA SER A 86 -9.08 -2.65 4.09
C SER A 86 -7.80 -3.42 3.72
N LEU A 87 -7.24 -4.18 4.65
CA LEU A 87 -6.07 -5.04 4.41
C LEU A 87 -6.38 -6.18 3.43
N GLY A 88 -7.57 -6.79 3.52
CA GLY A 88 -8.01 -7.82 2.58
C GLY A 88 -8.18 -7.28 1.16
N VAL A 89 -8.80 -6.10 1.01
CA VAL A 89 -8.95 -5.41 -0.28
C VAL A 89 -7.58 -5.05 -0.87
N ASP A 90 -6.68 -4.49 -0.06
CA ASP A 90 -5.31 -4.17 -0.46
C ASP A 90 -4.55 -5.40 -0.94
N GLY A 91 -4.60 -6.49 -0.17
CA GLY A 91 -3.96 -7.75 -0.53
C GLY A 91 -4.46 -8.30 -1.87
N ALA A 92 -5.78 -8.27 -2.10
CA ALA A 92 -6.37 -8.72 -3.36
C ALA A 92 -5.93 -7.86 -4.55
N ILE A 93 -5.94 -6.53 -4.41
CA ILE A 93 -5.51 -5.60 -5.47
C ILE A 93 -4.01 -5.78 -5.74
N THR A 94 -3.18 -5.78 -4.69
CA THR A 94 -1.72 -5.93 -4.82
C THR A 94 -1.35 -7.25 -5.47
N TYR A 95 -1.97 -8.36 -5.07
CA TYR A 95 -1.75 -9.67 -5.68
C TYR A 95 -2.14 -9.68 -7.17
N SER A 96 -3.34 -9.16 -7.49
CA SER A 96 -3.81 -9.07 -8.87
C SER A 96 -2.88 -8.25 -9.75
N MET A 97 -2.40 -7.10 -9.25
CA MET A 97 -1.44 -6.27 -9.98
C MET A 97 -0.11 -6.98 -10.22
N LYS A 98 0.38 -7.76 -9.26
CA LYS A 98 1.61 -8.56 -9.41
C LYS A 98 1.47 -9.58 -10.55
N GLU A 99 0.34 -10.29 -10.63
CA GLU A 99 0.08 -11.29 -11.66
C GLU A 99 -0.11 -10.70 -13.06
N VAL A 100 -0.66 -9.49 -13.15
CA VAL A 100 -0.88 -8.82 -14.44
C VAL A 100 0.40 -8.15 -14.96
N ILE A 101 1.10 -7.39 -14.10
CA ILE A 101 2.23 -6.55 -14.52
C ILE A 101 3.53 -7.35 -14.62
N ARG A 102 3.72 -8.34 -13.76
CA ARG A 102 4.86 -9.29 -13.76
C ARG A 102 6.25 -8.65 -13.85
N ARG A 103 6.42 -7.48 -13.22
CA ARG A 103 7.71 -6.79 -13.21
C ARG A 103 8.77 -7.63 -12.47
N PRO A 104 9.93 -7.93 -13.07
CA PRO A 104 11.03 -8.61 -12.37
C PRO A 104 11.59 -7.71 -11.26
N ARG A 105 12.15 -8.34 -10.22
CA ARG A 105 12.80 -7.61 -9.13
C ARG A 105 14.14 -7.01 -9.55
N PRO A 106 14.63 -5.98 -8.83
CA PRO A 106 15.87 -5.32 -9.22
C PRO A 106 17.09 -6.25 -9.11
N TYR A 107 17.23 -7.02 -8.04
CA TYR A 107 18.44 -7.82 -7.77
C TYR A 107 18.73 -8.96 -8.78
N PRO A 108 17.75 -9.68 -9.37
CA PRO A 108 18.04 -10.61 -10.45
C PRO A 108 18.28 -9.93 -11.80
N THR A 109 17.81 -8.70 -11.97
CA THR A 109 17.95 -7.92 -13.22
C THR A 109 19.27 -7.13 -13.27
N TYR A 110 19.71 -6.62 -12.11
CA TYR A 110 20.90 -5.79 -11.98
C TYR A 110 21.86 -6.38 -10.94
N PRO A 111 22.95 -7.05 -11.37
CA PRO A 111 23.87 -7.76 -10.47
C PRO A 111 24.62 -6.86 -9.47
N ASP A 112 24.63 -5.54 -9.71
CA ASP A 112 25.23 -4.55 -8.82
C ASP A 112 24.32 -4.15 -7.64
N ILE A 113 23.04 -4.52 -7.68
CA ILE A 113 22.10 -4.34 -6.56
C ILE A 113 22.24 -5.51 -5.58
N LYS A 114 22.61 -5.17 -4.36
CA LYS A 114 22.74 -6.17 -3.27
C LYS A 114 21.38 -6.47 -2.66
N ALA A 115 20.87 -7.67 -2.91
CA ALA A 115 19.70 -8.18 -2.20
C ALA A 115 20.11 -8.69 -0.81
N PHE A 116 19.41 -8.26 0.22
CA PHE A 116 19.62 -8.71 1.60
C PHE A 116 18.50 -9.66 2.09
N GLU A 117 17.53 -9.91 1.25
CA GLU A 117 16.43 -10.86 1.42
C GLU A 117 16.14 -11.53 0.07
N SER A 118 15.30 -12.55 0.04
CA SER A 118 14.83 -13.19 -1.18
C SER A 118 13.31 -13.35 -1.13
N GLU A 119 12.65 -13.04 -2.22
CA GLU A 119 11.21 -13.26 -2.37
C GLU A 119 10.92 -13.87 -3.74
N THR A 120 9.94 -14.74 -3.80
CA THR A 120 9.54 -15.46 -5.03
C THR A 120 8.49 -14.70 -5.85
N THR A 121 7.84 -13.69 -5.27
CA THR A 121 6.78 -12.92 -5.93
C THR A 121 7.34 -11.79 -6.79
N MET A 122 6.55 -11.31 -7.76
CA MET A 122 6.88 -10.19 -8.64
C MET A 122 7.11 -8.88 -7.88
N SER A 123 7.83 -7.92 -8.52
CA SER A 123 8.24 -6.69 -7.85
C SER A 123 7.11 -5.68 -7.68
N PHE A 124 6.30 -5.45 -8.70
CA PHE A 124 5.31 -4.37 -8.73
C PHE A 124 3.89 -4.85 -8.37
N PRO A 125 3.18 -4.10 -7.52
CA PRO A 125 3.67 -3.08 -6.59
C PRO A 125 4.32 -3.70 -5.35
N SER A 126 4.96 -2.87 -4.50
CA SER A 126 5.54 -3.32 -3.22
C SER A 126 4.45 -3.69 -2.22
N GLY A 127 4.33 -4.99 -1.89
CA GLY A 127 3.31 -5.48 -0.97
C GLY A 127 3.49 -5.01 0.47
N HIS A 128 4.74 -4.99 0.98
CA HIS A 128 5.03 -4.45 2.32
C HIS A 128 4.66 -2.97 2.42
N THR A 129 5.00 -2.18 1.41
CA THR A 129 4.65 -0.76 1.39
C THR A 129 3.14 -0.57 1.33
N SER A 130 2.45 -1.31 0.46
CA SER A 130 1.00 -1.24 0.32
C SER A 130 0.30 -1.55 1.66
N LEU A 131 0.68 -2.66 2.29
CA LEU A 131 0.13 -3.08 3.57
C LEU A 131 0.36 -2.05 4.69
N ALA A 132 1.56 -1.46 4.74
CA ALA A 132 1.90 -0.44 5.72
C ALA A 132 1.09 0.85 5.52
N PHE A 133 0.96 1.31 4.28
CA PHE A 133 0.17 2.50 3.95
C PHE A 133 -1.34 2.27 4.11
N THR A 134 -1.83 1.06 3.86
CA THR A 134 -3.23 0.68 4.18
C THR A 134 -3.49 0.83 5.67
N THR A 135 -2.61 0.27 6.50
CA THR A 135 -2.74 0.33 7.97
C THR A 135 -2.69 1.78 8.46
N ALA A 136 -1.69 2.55 8.02
CA ALA A 136 -1.53 3.94 8.42
C ALA A 136 -2.73 4.81 8.01
N THR A 137 -3.21 4.66 6.77
CA THR A 137 -4.35 5.41 6.26
C THR A 137 -5.65 5.00 6.96
N ALA A 138 -5.87 3.70 7.16
CA ALA A 138 -7.08 3.21 7.82
C ALA A 138 -7.18 3.71 9.26
N LEU A 139 -6.08 3.66 10.03
CA LEU A 139 -6.04 4.22 11.38
C LEU A 139 -6.24 5.73 11.40
N SER A 140 -5.59 6.45 10.50
CA SER A 140 -5.68 7.92 10.41
C SER A 140 -7.09 8.41 10.06
N LEU A 141 -7.82 7.68 9.22
CA LEU A 141 -9.21 8.01 8.87
C LEU A 141 -10.19 7.77 10.02
N LYS A 142 -9.90 6.82 10.91
CA LYS A 142 -10.74 6.53 12.09
C LYS A 142 -10.33 7.33 13.31
N TYR A 143 -9.07 7.62 13.45
CA TYR A 143 -8.49 8.35 14.58
C TYR A 143 -7.65 9.53 14.07
N PRO A 144 -8.30 10.65 13.60
CA PRO A 144 -7.62 11.77 12.97
C PRO A 144 -6.93 12.69 14.00
N LYS A 145 -5.99 12.11 14.74
CA LYS A 145 -5.17 12.77 15.74
C LYS A 145 -3.72 12.78 15.30
N TRP A 146 -3.00 13.89 15.49
CA TRP A 146 -1.62 14.02 15.04
C TRP A 146 -0.70 12.91 15.59
N TYR A 147 -0.94 12.48 16.85
CA TYR A 147 -0.18 11.41 17.50
C TYR A 147 -0.53 9.99 16.98
N VAL A 148 -1.55 9.86 16.13
CA VAL A 148 -1.82 8.64 15.36
C VAL A 148 -1.26 8.80 13.95
N ILE A 149 -1.58 9.88 13.26
CA ILE A 149 -1.18 10.14 11.87
C ILE A 149 0.34 10.15 11.74
N GLY A 150 1.03 10.95 12.57
CA GLY A 150 2.48 11.11 12.48
C GLY A 150 3.24 9.78 12.61
N PRO A 151 3.08 9.05 13.73
CA PRO A 151 3.80 7.79 13.94
C PRO A 151 3.46 6.70 12.91
N THR A 152 2.19 6.56 12.52
CA THR A 152 1.79 5.51 11.56
C THR A 152 2.33 5.78 10.16
N PHE A 153 2.28 7.03 9.66
CA PHE A 153 2.87 7.37 8.38
C PHE A 153 4.41 7.37 8.41
N PHE A 154 5.03 7.78 9.53
CA PHE A 154 6.48 7.63 9.69
C PHE A 154 6.91 6.17 9.58
N TRP A 155 6.21 5.26 10.25
CA TRP A 155 6.44 3.82 10.12
C TRP A 155 6.21 3.34 8.69
N ALA A 156 5.11 3.71 8.03
CA ALA A 156 4.82 3.29 6.66
C ALA A 156 5.88 3.78 5.66
N CYS A 157 6.35 5.02 5.80
CA CYS A 157 7.45 5.56 4.99
C CYS A 157 8.77 4.82 5.27
N SER A 158 9.05 4.48 6.54
CA SER A 158 10.22 3.69 6.92
C SER A 158 10.17 2.28 6.32
N VAL A 159 9.00 1.64 6.26
CA VAL A 159 8.80 0.37 5.54
C VAL A 159 9.10 0.56 4.06
N GLY A 160 8.54 1.56 3.39
CA GLY A 160 8.82 1.83 1.98
C GLY A 160 10.31 2.04 1.70
N TYR A 161 10.98 2.86 2.52
CA TYR A 161 12.42 3.06 2.42
C TYR A 161 13.21 1.75 2.62
N SER A 162 12.81 0.94 3.61
CA SER A 162 13.50 -0.31 3.91
C SER A 162 13.51 -1.27 2.71
N ARG A 163 12.42 -1.31 1.92
CA ARG A 163 12.33 -2.18 0.73
C ARG A 163 13.29 -1.78 -0.38
N MET A 164 13.56 -0.48 -0.53
CA MET A 164 14.59 0.02 -1.45
C MET A 164 16.01 -0.23 -0.89
N ASN A 165 16.21 0.06 0.38
CA ASN A 165 17.52 -0.13 1.02
C ASN A 165 17.98 -1.60 0.99
N LEU A 166 17.06 -2.54 1.17
CA LEU A 166 17.30 -3.99 1.08
C LEU A 166 17.41 -4.51 -0.36
N GLY A 167 17.28 -3.66 -1.39
CA GLY A 167 17.39 -4.04 -2.80
C GLY A 167 16.21 -4.83 -3.34
N MET A 168 15.07 -4.83 -2.66
CA MET A 168 13.93 -5.70 -2.94
C MET A 168 12.95 -5.13 -3.96
N HIS A 169 12.82 -3.80 -4.03
CA HIS A 169 11.87 -3.07 -4.86
C HIS A 169 12.45 -1.81 -5.45
N TYR A 170 11.98 -1.45 -6.64
CA TYR A 170 12.26 -0.15 -7.23
C TYR A 170 11.50 0.97 -6.50
N PRO A 171 12.00 2.23 -6.54
CA PRO A 171 11.27 3.39 -6.01
C PRO A 171 9.84 3.50 -6.53
N THR A 172 9.59 3.23 -7.81
CA THR A 172 8.24 3.26 -8.39
C THR A 172 7.33 2.15 -7.87
N ASP A 173 7.87 0.97 -7.50
CA ASP A 173 7.09 -0.10 -6.84
C ASP A 173 6.61 0.35 -5.45
N VAL A 174 7.48 1.07 -4.74
CA VAL A 174 7.20 1.62 -3.41
C VAL A 174 6.14 2.72 -3.50
N LEU A 175 6.27 3.65 -4.44
CA LEU A 175 5.27 4.70 -4.66
C LEU A 175 3.91 4.11 -5.06
N ALA A 176 3.91 3.14 -5.98
CA ALA A 176 2.68 2.45 -6.37
C ALA A 176 2.05 1.71 -5.17
N GLY A 177 2.86 1.04 -4.35
CA GLY A 177 2.40 0.41 -3.12
C GLY A 177 1.75 1.41 -2.16
N ALA A 178 2.37 2.58 -1.95
CA ALA A 178 1.80 3.63 -1.11
C ALA A 178 0.43 4.14 -1.64
N VAL A 179 0.31 4.32 -2.96
CA VAL A 179 -0.96 4.75 -3.60
C VAL A 179 -2.03 3.67 -3.49
N VAL A 180 -1.68 2.41 -3.81
CA VAL A 180 -2.61 1.26 -3.73
C VAL A 180 -3.09 1.08 -2.30
N GLY A 181 -2.20 1.08 -1.32
CA GLY A 181 -2.54 0.89 0.08
C GLY A 181 -3.43 2.02 0.61
N SER A 182 -3.05 3.28 0.39
CA SER A 182 -3.85 4.42 0.82
C SER A 182 -5.21 4.45 0.11
N GLY A 183 -5.24 4.15 -1.19
CA GLY A 183 -6.46 4.07 -1.99
C GLY A 183 -7.40 2.97 -1.51
N SER A 184 -6.90 1.78 -1.21
CA SER A 184 -7.67 0.65 -0.69
C SER A 184 -8.34 1.00 0.64
N ALA A 185 -7.59 1.59 1.58
CA ALA A 185 -8.15 2.04 2.85
C ALA A 185 -9.20 3.13 2.67
N TYR A 186 -8.96 4.10 1.79
CA TYR A 186 -9.90 5.20 1.55
C TYR A 186 -11.21 4.73 0.89
N VAL A 187 -11.12 3.89 -0.14
CA VAL A 187 -12.32 3.33 -0.81
C VAL A 187 -13.12 2.47 0.17
N THR A 188 -12.45 1.60 0.95
CA THR A 188 -13.11 0.79 1.98
C THR A 188 -13.76 1.68 3.04
N TYR A 189 -13.15 2.82 3.41
CA TYR A 189 -13.75 3.80 4.32
C TYR A 189 -15.06 4.37 3.77
N LEU A 190 -15.09 4.78 2.50
CA LEU A 190 -16.30 5.30 1.86
C LEU A 190 -17.43 4.25 1.82
N VAL A 191 -17.07 3.01 1.44
CA VAL A 191 -18.02 1.88 1.39
C VAL A 191 -18.57 1.57 2.80
N SER A 192 -17.68 1.52 3.82
CA SER A 192 -18.10 1.27 5.19
C SER A 192 -19.05 2.34 5.72
N LYS A 193 -18.76 3.60 5.44
CA LYS A 193 -19.61 4.75 5.81
C LYS A 193 -21.00 4.67 5.18
N TRP A 194 -21.06 4.34 3.88
CA TRP A 194 -22.32 4.16 3.17
C TRP A 194 -23.13 2.98 3.74
N TYR A 195 -22.49 1.85 3.98
CA TYR A 195 -23.11 0.64 4.51
C TYR A 195 -23.78 0.88 5.88
N TRP A 196 -23.03 1.47 6.81
CA TRP A 196 -23.55 1.72 8.17
C TRP A 196 -24.65 2.79 8.18
N LYS A 197 -24.57 3.83 7.35
CA LYS A 197 -25.63 4.83 7.19
C LYS A 197 -26.93 4.18 6.68
N LYS A 198 -26.83 3.31 5.69
CA LYS A 198 -28.01 2.59 5.13
C LYS A 198 -28.68 1.69 6.16
N ASN A 199 -27.91 0.97 6.97
CA ASN A 199 -28.45 0.08 8.00
C ASN A 199 -29.11 0.84 9.16
N ASN A 200 -28.53 1.96 9.58
CA ASN A 200 -29.16 2.81 10.61
C ASN A 200 -30.52 3.36 10.14
N ASN A 201 -30.62 3.80 8.90
CA ASN A 201 -31.88 4.28 8.32
C ASN A 201 -32.95 3.15 8.28
N LYS A 202 -32.56 1.91 7.93
CA LYS A 202 -33.50 0.78 7.95
C LYS A 202 -34.02 0.46 9.34
N LYS A 203 -33.16 0.51 10.38
CA LYS A 203 -33.60 0.34 11.78
C LYS A 203 -34.61 1.41 12.21
N LEU A 204 -34.38 2.67 11.84
CA LEU A 204 -35.31 3.78 12.17
C LEU A 204 -36.68 3.62 11.49
N ILE A 205 -36.70 3.24 10.20
CA ILE A 205 -37.96 3.01 9.47
C ILE A 205 -38.71 1.80 10.04
N GLY A 206 -38.00 0.72 10.40
CA GLY A 206 -38.62 -0.45 11.03
C GLY A 206 -39.27 -0.15 12.40
N LEU A 207 -38.64 0.71 13.20
CA LEU A 207 -39.20 1.12 14.50
C LEU A 207 -40.42 2.05 14.36
N GLN A 208 -40.50 2.87 13.31
CA GLN A 208 -41.68 3.70 13.02
C GLN A 208 -42.88 2.92 12.47
N ALA A 209 -42.64 1.74 11.91
CA ALA A 209 -43.73 0.87 11.40
C ALA A 209 -44.42 0.04 12.47
N TYR A 210 -43.92 0.02 13.72
CA TYR A 210 -44.46 -0.70 14.86
C TYR A 210 -45.12 0.20 15.93
N ASN A 211 -45.15 1.51 15.72
CA ASN A 211 -45.89 2.48 16.52
C ASN A 211 -47.07 3.06 15.74
#